data_b91a50e9beae23dbe846ae728705fe97
#
_entry.id   b91a50e9beae23dbe846ae728705fe97
#
_cell.length_a   1.000
_cell.length_b   1.000
_cell.length_c   1.000
_cell.angle_alpha   90.00
_cell.angle_beta   90.00
_cell.angle_gamma   90.00
#
_symmetry.space_group_name_H-M   'P 1'
#
loop_
_entity.id
_entity.type
_entity.pdbx_description
1 polymer ?
#
loop_
_entity_poly.entity_id
_entity_poly.type
_entity_poly.pdbx_seq_one_letter_code
_entity_poly.pdbx_strand_id
1 'polypeptide(L)'
;MAENQQLDISTSSVFRAILVVLAFVLLYLLSDVVVILLFSIVIASAVSPFVVWFQKFGIPRIFSVLALYLLVLGAVVALSSLVLPSLLSELSNMSSYIPKLTTQLTTSLDTVQQGAPKYFDFVSEIQNIVEVLSGYLQQFSQSAFNLAIGAFGGLFSFIAIIVISFYLSVTKNGIQNFLAAIVPERYEEYFVDLWRRVEVKVGLWLQGQMLLALIVGLLVFVGLTLLKVKFALVFAILAMLLEIVPIAGPVLAAIPAILMAYIQSPTLGLWVLIMWVVIQQVENHLLVPLVLGKTTGMHPVVVILAILIGWQLAGIVGALLGVPVATII
;
A
#
# COMPACT_ATOMS: atom_id res chain seq x y z
N MET A 1 12.11 36.33 -49.67
CA MET A 1 10.81 35.70 -49.94
C MET A 1 10.68 34.56 -48.96
N ALA A 2 9.83 34.72 -47.95
CA ALA A 2 9.59 33.66 -46.98
C ALA A 2 8.56 32.69 -47.60
N GLU A 3 8.96 31.47 -47.82
CA GLU A 3 8.13 30.38 -48.30
C GLU A 3 7.10 30.03 -47.19
N ASN A 4 5.86 30.40 -47.39
CA ASN A 4 4.75 30.00 -46.53
C ASN A 4 4.59 28.47 -46.65
N GLN A 5 5.21 27.70 -45.74
CA GLN A 5 4.87 26.30 -45.54
C GLN A 5 3.43 26.23 -45.00
N GLN A 6 2.48 26.03 -45.93
CA GLN A 6 1.12 25.64 -45.52
C GLN A 6 1.21 24.24 -44.91
N LEU A 7 1.02 24.16 -43.58
CA LEU A 7 0.85 22.90 -42.89
C LEU A 7 -0.49 22.30 -43.32
N ASP A 8 -0.45 21.42 -44.29
CA ASP A 8 -1.62 20.67 -44.75
C ASP A 8 -1.94 19.59 -43.71
N ILE A 9 -2.86 19.90 -42.80
CA ILE A 9 -3.32 18.96 -41.77
C ILE A 9 -4.21 17.91 -42.47
N SER A 10 -3.66 16.74 -42.72
CA SER A 10 -4.40 15.63 -43.31
C SER A 10 -5.60 15.27 -42.45
N THR A 11 -6.78 15.08 -43.01
CA THR A 11 -8.00 14.60 -42.35
C THR A 11 -7.75 13.33 -41.53
N SER A 12 -6.85 12.47 -42.01
CA SER A 12 -6.39 11.27 -41.28
C SER A 12 -5.67 11.61 -39.98
N SER A 13 -4.92 12.72 -39.93
CA SER A 13 -4.23 13.14 -38.67
C SER A 13 -5.21 13.68 -37.66
N VAL A 14 -6.22 14.44 -38.10
CA VAL A 14 -7.30 14.92 -37.22
C VAL A 14 -8.11 13.77 -36.68
N PHE A 15 -8.48 12.80 -37.52
CA PHE A 15 -9.21 11.61 -37.07
C PHE A 15 -8.42 10.79 -36.07
N ARG A 16 -7.12 10.59 -36.26
CA ARG A 16 -6.23 9.91 -35.29
C ARG A 16 -6.15 10.67 -33.99
N ALA A 17 -6.03 11.99 -34.00
CA ALA A 17 -6.00 12.82 -32.81
C ALA A 17 -7.31 12.70 -32.00
N ILE A 18 -8.47 12.76 -32.69
CA ILE A 18 -9.78 12.57 -32.08
C ILE A 18 -9.88 11.17 -31.45
N LEU A 19 -9.43 10.12 -32.12
CA LEU A 19 -9.46 8.75 -31.65
C LEU A 19 -8.59 8.57 -30.41
N VAL A 20 -7.41 9.20 -30.37
CA VAL A 20 -6.52 9.20 -29.20
C VAL A 20 -7.19 9.92 -28.02
N VAL A 21 -7.78 11.10 -28.23
CA VAL A 21 -8.50 11.83 -27.18
C VAL A 21 -9.66 11.00 -26.65
N LEU A 22 -10.44 10.38 -27.55
CA LEU A 22 -11.57 9.53 -27.16
C LEU A 22 -11.11 8.30 -26.38
N ALA A 23 -9.97 7.70 -26.71
CA ALA A 23 -9.36 6.61 -25.96
C ALA A 23 -8.96 7.05 -24.55
N PHE A 24 -8.36 8.23 -24.36
CA PHE A 24 -8.04 8.77 -23.04
C PHE A 24 -9.30 9.07 -22.22
N VAL A 25 -10.35 9.65 -22.84
CA VAL A 25 -11.63 9.86 -22.17
C VAL A 25 -12.25 8.54 -21.74
N LEU A 26 -12.22 7.52 -22.59
CA LEU A 26 -12.72 6.19 -22.28
C LEU A 26 -11.93 5.53 -21.12
N LEU A 27 -10.60 5.62 -21.15
CA LEU A 27 -9.75 5.14 -20.06
C LEU A 27 -10.03 5.87 -18.75
N TYR A 28 -10.30 7.16 -18.79
CA TYR A 28 -10.68 7.93 -17.62
C TYR A 28 -12.05 7.50 -17.07
N LEU A 29 -13.04 7.32 -17.93
CA LEU A 29 -14.38 6.83 -17.55
C LEU A 29 -14.35 5.39 -17.01
N LEU A 30 -13.40 4.57 -17.49
CA LEU A 30 -13.20 3.17 -17.06
C LEU A 30 -12.08 3.03 -16.03
N SER A 31 -11.65 4.11 -15.38
CA SER A 31 -10.53 4.09 -14.43
C SER A 31 -10.66 3.02 -13.36
N ASP A 32 -11.85 2.84 -12.79
CA ASP A 32 -12.12 1.81 -11.77
C ASP A 32 -11.92 0.39 -12.32
N VAL A 33 -12.36 0.15 -13.55
CA VAL A 33 -12.18 -1.16 -14.22
C VAL A 33 -10.70 -1.40 -14.51
N VAL A 34 -9.98 -0.37 -14.97
CA VAL A 34 -8.53 -0.46 -15.20
C VAL A 34 -7.78 -0.76 -13.91
N VAL A 35 -8.15 -0.11 -12.82
CA VAL A 35 -7.58 -0.35 -11.49
C VAL A 35 -7.85 -1.79 -11.04
N ILE A 36 -9.08 -2.29 -11.14
CA ILE A 36 -9.44 -3.68 -10.82
C ILE A 36 -8.60 -4.66 -11.64
N LEU A 37 -8.45 -4.42 -12.94
CA LEU A 37 -7.63 -5.26 -13.82
C LEU A 37 -6.16 -5.24 -13.42
N LEU A 38 -5.59 -4.07 -13.14
CA LEU A 38 -4.19 -3.95 -12.71
C LEU A 38 -3.93 -4.69 -11.41
N PHE A 39 -4.79 -4.55 -10.39
CA PHE A 39 -4.67 -5.32 -9.16
C PHE A 39 -4.78 -6.82 -9.40
N SER A 40 -5.74 -7.24 -10.22
CA SER A 40 -5.92 -8.65 -10.55
C SER A 40 -4.67 -9.24 -11.23
N ILE A 41 -4.05 -8.47 -12.11
CA ILE A 41 -2.80 -8.84 -12.78
C ILE A 41 -1.64 -8.94 -11.77
N VAL A 42 -1.51 -7.95 -10.88
CA VAL A 42 -0.46 -7.94 -9.84
C VAL A 42 -0.59 -9.16 -8.94
N ILE A 43 -1.80 -9.47 -8.47
CA ILE A 43 -2.06 -10.64 -7.63
C ILE A 43 -1.79 -11.93 -8.42
N ALA A 44 -2.29 -12.06 -9.64
CA ALA A 44 -2.05 -13.23 -10.47
C ALA A 44 -0.56 -13.47 -10.74
N SER A 45 0.20 -12.40 -10.98
CA SER A 45 1.65 -12.44 -11.16
C SER A 45 2.39 -12.90 -9.90
N ALA A 46 1.95 -12.44 -8.72
CA ALA A 46 2.53 -12.84 -7.44
C ALA A 46 2.24 -14.31 -7.10
N VAL A 47 1.09 -14.81 -7.51
CA VAL A 47 0.64 -16.20 -7.29
C VAL A 47 1.31 -17.18 -8.26
N SER A 48 1.66 -16.73 -9.47
CA SER A 48 2.19 -17.57 -10.56
C SER A 48 3.37 -18.49 -10.17
N PRO A 49 4.45 -18.04 -9.48
CA PRO A 49 5.56 -18.91 -9.11
C PRO A 49 5.16 -20.06 -8.18
N PHE A 50 4.23 -19.78 -7.26
CA PHE A 50 3.73 -20.80 -6.33
C PHE A 50 2.89 -21.85 -7.07
N VAL A 51 2.07 -21.42 -8.03
CA VAL A 51 1.30 -22.34 -8.88
C VAL A 51 2.23 -23.25 -9.67
N VAL A 52 3.29 -22.69 -10.28
CA VAL A 52 4.31 -23.47 -10.99
C VAL A 52 5.03 -24.45 -10.05
N TRP A 53 5.28 -24.04 -8.81
CA TRP A 53 5.88 -24.92 -7.80
C TRP A 53 4.97 -26.11 -7.47
N PHE A 54 3.66 -25.88 -7.23
CA PHE A 54 2.69 -26.97 -7.01
C PHE A 54 2.57 -27.92 -8.21
N GLN A 55 2.65 -27.39 -9.43
CA GLN A 55 2.63 -28.22 -10.66
C GLN A 55 3.82 -29.19 -10.77
N LYS A 56 4.98 -28.87 -10.15
CA LYS A 56 6.12 -29.80 -10.08
C LYS A 56 5.81 -31.08 -9.30
N PHE A 57 4.80 -31.05 -8.43
CA PHE A 57 4.30 -32.22 -7.70
C PHE A 57 3.18 -32.95 -8.44
N GLY A 58 2.93 -32.64 -9.72
CA GLY A 58 1.92 -33.30 -10.55
C GLY A 58 0.49 -32.80 -10.33
N ILE A 59 0.30 -31.70 -9.55
CA ILE A 59 -1.03 -31.14 -9.31
C ILE A 59 -1.48 -30.33 -10.52
N PRO A 60 -2.67 -30.58 -11.10
CA PRO A 60 -3.21 -29.78 -12.20
C PRO A 60 -3.33 -28.31 -11.82
N ARG A 61 -3.11 -27.40 -12.79
CA ARG A 61 -3.04 -25.95 -12.55
C ARG A 61 -4.24 -25.38 -11.80
N ILE A 62 -5.46 -25.79 -12.17
CA ILE A 62 -6.69 -25.34 -11.55
C ILE A 62 -6.74 -25.66 -10.04
N PHE A 63 -6.33 -26.87 -9.66
CA PHE A 63 -6.29 -27.27 -8.25
C PHE A 63 -5.16 -26.58 -7.49
N SER A 64 -4.01 -26.35 -8.14
CA SER A 64 -2.90 -25.57 -7.54
C SER A 64 -3.32 -24.14 -7.24
N VAL A 65 -4.01 -23.47 -8.17
CA VAL A 65 -4.54 -22.14 -7.99
C VAL A 65 -5.60 -22.13 -6.90
N LEU A 66 -6.59 -23.03 -6.97
CA LEU A 66 -7.66 -23.09 -5.98
C LEU A 66 -7.11 -23.35 -4.57
N ALA A 67 -6.19 -24.29 -4.42
CA ALA A 67 -5.56 -24.59 -3.13
C ALA A 67 -4.82 -23.38 -2.57
N LEU A 68 -4.09 -22.64 -3.41
CA LEU A 68 -3.36 -21.45 -2.98
C LEU A 68 -4.29 -20.30 -2.56
N TYR A 69 -5.37 -20.05 -3.32
CA TYR A 69 -6.36 -19.04 -2.95
C TYR A 69 -7.09 -19.41 -1.64
N LEU A 70 -7.46 -20.69 -1.48
CA LEU A 70 -8.06 -21.16 -0.23
C LEU A 70 -7.09 -21.09 0.95
N LEU A 71 -5.79 -21.41 0.72
CA LEU A 71 -4.75 -21.30 1.74
C LEU A 71 -4.56 -19.82 2.16
N VAL A 72 -4.45 -18.91 1.21
CA VAL A 72 -4.32 -17.46 1.50
C VAL A 72 -5.57 -16.94 2.23
N LEU A 73 -6.77 -17.30 1.74
CA LEU A 73 -8.02 -16.91 2.39
C LEU A 73 -8.11 -17.50 3.81
N GLY A 74 -7.79 -18.77 3.97
CA GLY A 74 -7.74 -19.43 5.27
C GLY A 74 -6.73 -18.80 6.24
N ALA A 75 -5.54 -18.46 5.73
CA ALA A 75 -4.54 -17.75 6.52
C ALA A 75 -5.03 -16.34 6.94
N VAL A 76 -5.65 -15.59 6.04
CA VAL A 76 -6.24 -14.28 6.35
C VAL A 76 -7.34 -14.41 7.40
N VAL A 77 -8.25 -15.38 7.26
CA VAL A 77 -9.32 -15.63 8.25
C VAL A 77 -8.73 -16.05 9.59
N ALA A 78 -7.76 -16.97 9.61
CA ALA A 78 -7.12 -17.44 10.83
C ALA A 78 -6.35 -16.31 11.55
N LEU A 79 -5.55 -15.52 10.81
CA LEU A 79 -4.85 -14.37 11.36
C LEU A 79 -5.83 -13.31 11.87
N SER A 80 -6.88 -13.03 11.12
CA SER A 80 -7.92 -12.08 11.54
C SER A 80 -8.60 -12.55 12.81
N SER A 81 -8.95 -13.83 12.94
CA SER A 81 -9.62 -14.36 14.13
C SER A 81 -8.73 -14.32 15.41
N LEU A 82 -7.40 -14.42 15.22
CA LEU A 82 -6.44 -14.32 16.34
C LEU A 82 -6.13 -12.86 16.71
N VAL A 83 -5.95 -12.01 15.70
CA VAL A 83 -5.46 -10.63 15.90
C VAL A 83 -6.61 -9.65 16.13
N LEU A 84 -7.74 -9.81 15.42
CA LEU A 84 -8.84 -8.84 15.45
C LEU A 84 -9.44 -8.62 16.83
N PRO A 85 -9.70 -9.64 17.66
CA PRO A 85 -10.20 -9.43 19.03
C PRO A 85 -9.25 -8.60 19.91
N SER A 86 -7.94 -8.90 19.83
CA SER A 86 -6.91 -8.15 20.56
C SER A 86 -6.80 -6.72 20.04
N LEU A 87 -6.83 -6.54 18.72
CA LEU A 87 -6.81 -5.25 18.08
C LEU A 87 -8.02 -4.39 18.47
N LEU A 88 -9.23 -4.95 18.42
CA LEU A 88 -10.46 -4.24 18.81
C LEU A 88 -10.46 -3.85 20.28
N SER A 89 -9.96 -4.73 21.16
CA SER A 89 -9.83 -4.41 22.59
C SER A 89 -8.81 -3.29 22.84
N GLU A 90 -7.66 -3.30 22.14
CA GLU A 90 -6.67 -2.23 22.20
C GLU A 90 -7.21 -0.91 21.67
N LEU A 91 -7.92 -0.92 20.54
CA LEU A 91 -8.56 0.28 19.95
C LEU A 91 -9.63 0.86 20.88
N SER A 92 -10.47 0.01 21.48
CA SER A 92 -11.46 0.43 22.46
C SER A 92 -10.82 1.06 23.70
N ASN A 93 -9.75 0.45 24.22
CA ASN A 93 -8.98 1.00 25.33
C ASN A 93 -8.32 2.33 24.97
N MET A 94 -7.78 2.43 23.75
CA MET A 94 -7.16 3.64 23.24
C MET A 94 -8.16 4.79 23.13
N SER A 95 -9.36 4.54 22.59
CA SER A 95 -10.43 5.55 22.49
C SER A 95 -10.89 6.09 23.84
N SER A 96 -10.81 5.27 24.90
CA SER A 96 -11.13 5.68 26.27
C SER A 96 -9.96 6.33 27.01
N TYR A 97 -8.73 6.02 26.60
CA TYR A 97 -7.50 6.52 27.26
C TYR A 97 -7.14 7.94 26.82
N ILE A 98 -7.33 8.26 25.56
CA ILE A 98 -6.98 9.57 24.98
C ILE A 98 -7.73 10.73 25.66
N PRO A 99 -9.06 10.69 25.87
CA PRO A 99 -9.77 11.74 26.59
C PRO A 99 -9.29 11.93 28.05
N LYS A 100 -8.90 10.85 28.72
CA LYS A 100 -8.34 10.93 30.08
C LYS A 100 -6.98 11.63 30.10
N LEU A 101 -6.16 11.39 29.07
CA LEU A 101 -4.87 12.07 28.91
C LEU A 101 -5.04 13.56 28.61
N THR A 102 -5.98 13.93 27.75
CA THR A 102 -6.28 15.35 27.47
C THR A 102 -6.70 16.07 28.74
N THR A 103 -7.57 15.47 29.56
CA THR A 103 -8.00 16.04 30.85
C THR A 103 -6.84 16.15 31.85
N GLN A 104 -5.96 15.14 31.92
CA GLN A 104 -4.78 15.20 32.79
C GLN A 104 -3.77 16.23 32.34
N LEU A 105 -3.55 16.37 31.03
CA LEU A 105 -2.66 17.39 30.45
C LEU A 105 -3.22 18.79 30.71
N THR A 106 -4.51 19.03 30.46
CA THR A 106 -5.14 20.34 30.74
C THR A 106 -5.04 20.70 32.21
N THR A 107 -5.34 19.76 33.14
CA THR A 107 -5.26 20.03 34.59
C THR A 107 -3.81 20.26 35.05
N SER A 108 -2.84 19.56 34.46
CA SER A 108 -1.42 19.77 34.76
C SER A 108 -0.89 21.08 34.21
N LEU A 109 -1.45 21.54 33.10
CA LEU A 109 -1.08 22.77 32.41
C LEU A 109 -1.71 24.00 33.09
N ASP A 110 -2.93 23.89 33.61
CA ASP A 110 -3.56 24.94 34.43
C ASP A 110 -2.74 25.26 35.66
N THR A 111 -2.07 24.24 36.24
CA THR A 111 -1.12 24.44 37.36
C THR A 111 0.19 25.10 36.94
N VAL A 112 0.68 24.85 35.71
CA VAL A 112 1.89 25.49 35.13
C VAL A 112 1.58 26.88 34.60
N GLN A 113 0.36 27.14 34.17
CA GLN A 113 -0.13 28.40 33.61
C GLN A 113 -0.06 29.58 34.60
N GLN A 114 -0.18 29.27 35.90
CA GLN A 114 -0.05 30.30 36.94
C GLN A 114 1.41 30.81 37.10
N GLY A 115 2.40 30.16 36.45
CA GLY A 115 3.81 30.50 36.57
C GLY A 115 4.56 30.99 35.35
N ALA A 116 4.09 30.80 34.12
CA ALA A 116 4.87 31.20 32.93
C ALA A 116 4.05 31.33 31.61
N PRO A 117 3.70 32.56 31.22
CA PRO A 117 2.86 32.84 30.04
C PRO A 117 3.46 32.44 28.67
N LYS A 118 4.75 32.14 28.60
CA LYS A 118 5.49 31.93 27.32
C LYS A 118 5.30 30.54 26.67
N TYR A 119 4.65 29.60 27.35
CA TYR A 119 4.47 28.25 26.82
C TYR A 119 3.06 27.97 26.28
N PHE A 120 2.23 28.99 26.17
CA PHE A 120 0.82 28.88 25.74
C PHE A 120 0.66 28.30 24.34
N ASP A 121 1.46 28.78 23.37
CA ASP A 121 1.36 28.35 21.97
C ASP A 121 1.73 26.86 21.79
N PHE A 122 2.74 26.40 22.52
CA PHE A 122 3.18 25.00 22.44
C PHE A 122 2.16 24.02 23.03
N VAL A 123 1.47 24.42 24.08
CA VAL A 123 0.46 23.61 24.77
C VAL A 123 -0.81 23.47 23.93
N SER A 124 -1.28 24.56 23.35
CA SER A 124 -2.43 24.55 22.45
C SER A 124 -2.16 23.73 21.20
N GLU A 125 -0.92 23.75 20.68
CA GLU A 125 -0.50 22.95 19.55
C GLU A 125 -0.51 21.46 19.88
N ILE A 126 -0.02 21.05 21.07
CA ILE A 126 -0.09 19.66 21.53
C ILE A 126 -1.54 19.22 21.71
N GLN A 127 -2.41 20.06 22.28
CA GLN A 127 -3.82 19.75 22.42
C GLN A 127 -4.50 19.53 21.07
N ASN A 128 -4.24 20.39 20.11
CA ASN A 128 -4.74 20.25 18.74
C ASN A 128 -4.24 18.96 18.08
N ILE A 129 -2.95 18.63 18.23
CA ILE A 129 -2.39 17.38 17.69
C ILE A 129 -3.05 16.15 18.34
N VAL A 130 -3.25 16.17 19.65
CA VAL A 130 -3.90 15.07 20.39
C VAL A 130 -5.37 14.94 20.00
N GLU A 131 -6.08 16.04 19.82
CA GLU A 131 -7.48 16.06 19.39
C GLU A 131 -7.63 15.53 17.95
N VAL A 132 -6.80 16.01 17.03
CA VAL A 132 -6.75 15.53 15.64
C VAL A 132 -6.39 14.03 15.60
N LEU A 133 -5.40 13.60 16.37
CA LEU A 133 -5.02 12.18 16.46
C LEU A 133 -6.15 11.33 17.04
N SER A 134 -6.82 11.80 18.12
CA SER A 134 -7.95 11.10 18.73
C SER A 134 -9.11 10.94 17.73
N GLY A 135 -9.40 11.98 16.95
CA GLY A 135 -10.40 11.96 15.89
C GLY A 135 -10.07 10.92 14.82
N TYR A 136 -8.83 10.89 14.33
CA TYR A 136 -8.38 9.90 13.35
C TYR A 136 -8.43 8.47 13.91
N LEU A 137 -8.00 8.26 15.16
CA LEU A 137 -7.98 6.93 15.76
C LEU A 137 -9.39 6.43 16.08
N GLN A 138 -10.29 7.32 16.51
CA GLN A 138 -11.70 6.98 16.71
C GLN A 138 -12.38 6.67 15.38
N GLN A 139 -12.12 7.45 14.34
CA GLN A 139 -12.61 7.18 13.00
C GLN A 139 -12.01 5.87 12.43
N PHE A 140 -10.73 5.60 12.67
CA PHE A 140 -10.09 4.35 12.28
C PHE A 140 -10.69 3.15 13.01
N SER A 141 -10.94 3.25 14.33
CA SER A 141 -11.53 2.15 15.10
C SER A 141 -12.97 1.83 14.69
N GLN A 142 -13.76 2.86 14.33
CA GLN A 142 -15.15 2.70 13.86
C GLN A 142 -15.23 2.31 12.40
N SER A 143 -14.23 2.62 11.61
CA SER A 143 -14.25 2.51 10.15
C SER A 143 -13.18 1.60 9.57
N ALA A 144 -12.36 0.90 10.39
CA ALA A 144 -11.26 0.08 9.89
C ALA A 144 -11.72 -0.94 8.84
N PHE A 145 -12.86 -1.57 9.03
CA PHE A 145 -13.47 -2.47 8.07
C PHE A 145 -13.98 -1.74 6.83
N ASN A 146 -14.64 -0.59 7.01
CA ASN A 146 -15.12 0.24 5.91
C ASN A 146 -13.97 0.88 5.13
N LEU A 147 -12.87 1.24 5.81
CA LEU A 147 -11.65 1.74 5.16
C LEU A 147 -10.97 0.65 4.33
N ALA A 148 -10.89 -0.58 4.85
CA ALA A 148 -10.33 -1.69 4.10
C ALA A 148 -11.16 -2.00 2.84
N ILE A 149 -12.48 -2.07 2.95
CA ILE A 149 -13.38 -2.26 1.80
C ILE A 149 -13.36 -1.05 0.87
N GLY A 150 -13.39 0.16 1.43
CA GLY A 150 -13.38 1.41 0.67
C GLY A 150 -12.07 1.64 -0.10
N ALA A 151 -10.92 1.20 0.45
CA ALA A 151 -9.64 1.26 -0.22
C ALA A 151 -9.61 0.48 -1.55
N PHE A 152 -10.41 -0.58 -1.65
CA PHE A 152 -10.56 -1.38 -2.89
C PHE A 152 -11.78 -0.98 -3.73
N GLY A 153 -12.39 0.19 -3.49
CA GLY A 153 -13.56 0.64 -4.24
C GLY A 153 -14.86 -0.09 -3.88
N GLY A 154 -14.90 -0.75 -2.70
CA GLY A 154 -16.05 -1.47 -2.19
C GLY A 154 -15.95 -2.99 -2.31
N LEU A 155 -16.91 -3.68 -1.69
CA LEU A 155 -16.95 -5.15 -1.67
C LEU A 155 -17.03 -5.77 -3.08
N PHE A 156 -17.74 -5.12 -3.99
CA PHE A 156 -17.87 -5.59 -5.37
C PHE A 156 -16.52 -5.59 -6.09
N SER A 157 -15.75 -4.50 -6.00
CA SER A 157 -14.42 -4.40 -6.61
C SER A 157 -13.44 -5.40 -6.01
N PHE A 158 -13.50 -5.61 -4.69
CA PHE A 158 -12.68 -6.62 -4.02
C PHE A 158 -12.99 -8.04 -4.55
N ILE A 159 -14.27 -8.42 -4.64
CA ILE A 159 -14.70 -9.70 -5.21
C ILE A 159 -14.27 -9.80 -6.67
N ALA A 160 -14.45 -8.74 -7.47
CA ALA A 160 -14.04 -8.71 -8.86
C ALA A 160 -12.53 -8.93 -9.01
N ILE A 161 -11.69 -8.27 -8.18
CA ILE A 161 -10.24 -8.48 -8.16
C ILE A 161 -9.90 -9.95 -7.89
N ILE A 162 -10.50 -10.57 -6.87
CA ILE A 162 -10.26 -11.97 -6.53
C ILE A 162 -10.67 -12.89 -7.68
N VAL A 163 -11.85 -12.70 -8.25
CA VAL A 163 -12.37 -13.54 -9.34
C VAL A 163 -11.51 -13.38 -10.59
N ILE A 164 -11.22 -12.16 -11.02
CA ILE A 164 -10.42 -11.92 -12.21
C ILE A 164 -8.98 -12.45 -12.01
N SER A 165 -8.35 -12.19 -10.85
CA SER A 165 -7.01 -12.71 -10.56
C SER A 165 -6.97 -14.24 -10.55
N PHE A 166 -8.02 -14.89 -10.04
CA PHE A 166 -8.17 -16.34 -10.08
C PHE A 166 -8.22 -16.84 -11.53
N TYR A 167 -9.09 -16.25 -12.37
CA TYR A 167 -9.20 -16.63 -13.79
C TYR A 167 -7.88 -16.41 -14.54
N LEU A 168 -7.21 -15.28 -14.31
CA LEU A 168 -5.90 -15.00 -14.88
C LEU A 168 -4.85 -16.03 -14.45
N SER A 169 -4.89 -16.46 -13.18
CA SER A 169 -3.97 -17.45 -12.63
C SER A 169 -4.24 -18.88 -13.15
N VAL A 170 -5.50 -19.24 -13.40
CA VAL A 170 -5.88 -20.56 -13.94
C VAL A 170 -5.51 -20.70 -15.41
N THR A 171 -5.72 -19.64 -16.21
CA THR A 171 -5.45 -19.67 -17.64
C THR A 171 -3.95 -19.58 -17.91
N LYS A 172 -3.38 -20.64 -18.48
CA LYS A 172 -1.98 -20.63 -18.89
C LYS A 172 -1.80 -19.69 -20.08
N ASN A 173 -0.94 -18.68 -19.94
CA ASN A 173 -0.67 -17.68 -20.98
C ASN A 173 -1.92 -16.89 -21.45
N GLY A 174 -2.97 -16.76 -20.61
CA GLY A 174 -4.21 -16.10 -21.00
C GLY A 174 -4.03 -14.66 -21.50
N ILE A 175 -3.22 -13.86 -20.79
CA ILE A 175 -2.94 -12.48 -21.18
C ILE A 175 -2.03 -12.44 -22.43
N GLN A 176 -1.07 -13.34 -22.52
CA GLN A 176 -0.19 -13.46 -23.70
C GLN A 176 -0.99 -13.79 -24.96
N ASN A 177 -1.91 -14.76 -24.86
CA ASN A 177 -2.81 -15.12 -25.96
C ASN A 177 -3.76 -13.97 -26.33
N PHE A 178 -4.23 -13.22 -25.34
CA PHE A 178 -5.05 -12.03 -25.58
C PHE A 178 -4.26 -10.93 -26.27
N LEU A 179 -3.02 -10.67 -25.86
CA LEU A 179 -2.13 -9.71 -26.51
C LEU A 179 -1.82 -10.15 -27.95
N ALA A 180 -1.52 -11.42 -28.17
CA ALA A 180 -1.30 -11.98 -29.50
C ALA A 180 -2.51 -11.80 -30.42
N ALA A 181 -3.73 -11.85 -29.89
CA ALA A 181 -4.95 -11.66 -30.67
C ALA A 181 -5.25 -10.20 -31.06
N ILE A 182 -4.72 -9.21 -30.31
CA ILE A 182 -5.01 -7.77 -30.52
C ILE A 182 -3.87 -7.08 -31.24
N VAL A 183 -2.63 -7.50 -30.95
CA VAL A 183 -1.43 -6.86 -31.49
C VAL A 183 -1.19 -7.35 -32.91
N PRO A 184 -0.84 -6.47 -33.88
CA PRO A 184 -0.45 -6.91 -35.22
C PRO A 184 0.72 -7.91 -35.16
N GLU A 185 0.69 -8.95 -36.01
CA GLU A 185 1.67 -10.05 -36.05
C GLU A 185 3.13 -9.56 -36.03
N ARG A 186 3.41 -8.42 -36.67
CA ARG A 186 4.75 -7.80 -36.68
C ARG A 186 5.31 -7.46 -35.31
N TYR A 187 4.46 -7.20 -34.31
CA TYR A 187 4.83 -6.76 -32.96
C TYR A 187 4.47 -7.77 -31.88
N GLU A 188 3.84 -8.89 -32.24
CA GLU A 188 3.32 -9.89 -31.31
C GLU A 188 4.43 -10.42 -30.38
N GLU A 189 5.55 -10.90 -30.94
CA GLU A 189 6.66 -11.43 -30.16
C GLU A 189 7.21 -10.43 -29.15
N TYR A 190 7.35 -9.16 -29.57
CA TYR A 190 7.82 -8.09 -28.72
C TYR A 190 6.89 -7.83 -27.53
N PHE A 191 5.57 -7.74 -27.76
CA PHE A 191 4.59 -7.47 -26.71
C PHE A 191 4.41 -8.67 -25.78
N VAL A 192 4.45 -9.88 -26.28
CA VAL A 192 4.39 -11.11 -25.45
C VAL A 192 5.64 -11.24 -24.57
N ASP A 193 6.83 -10.97 -25.10
CA ASP A 193 8.07 -11.00 -24.30
C ASP A 193 8.12 -9.85 -23.28
N LEU A 194 7.70 -8.65 -23.69
CA LEU A 194 7.55 -7.52 -22.77
C LEU A 194 6.62 -7.89 -21.62
N TRP A 195 5.44 -8.46 -21.92
CA TRP A 195 4.48 -8.89 -20.90
C TRP A 195 5.07 -9.92 -19.94
N ARG A 196 5.79 -10.92 -20.44
CA ARG A 196 6.45 -11.92 -19.60
C ARG A 196 7.42 -11.28 -18.60
N ARG A 197 8.19 -10.31 -19.04
CA ARG A 197 9.12 -9.57 -18.15
C ARG A 197 8.38 -8.75 -17.10
N VAL A 198 7.28 -8.11 -17.48
CA VAL A 198 6.39 -7.37 -16.58
C VAL A 198 5.81 -8.28 -15.52
N GLU A 199 5.20 -9.39 -15.91
CA GLU A 199 4.58 -10.36 -15.01
C GLU A 199 5.57 -10.83 -13.94
N VAL A 200 6.78 -11.20 -14.33
CA VAL A 200 7.82 -11.66 -13.39
C VAL A 200 8.24 -10.54 -12.43
N LYS A 201 8.53 -9.34 -12.95
CA LYS A 201 8.97 -8.21 -12.10
C LYS A 201 7.91 -7.79 -11.09
N VAL A 202 6.68 -7.63 -11.55
CA VAL A 202 5.55 -7.22 -10.69
C VAL A 202 5.25 -8.28 -9.63
N GLY A 203 5.26 -9.56 -10.02
CA GLY A 203 5.06 -10.67 -9.09
C GLY A 203 6.12 -10.71 -7.99
N LEU A 204 7.41 -10.63 -8.35
CA LEU A 204 8.51 -10.61 -7.40
C LEU A 204 8.48 -9.36 -6.50
N TRP A 205 8.10 -8.21 -7.05
CA TRP A 205 7.94 -7.00 -6.27
C TRP A 205 6.86 -7.15 -5.19
N LEU A 206 5.66 -7.64 -5.54
CA LEU A 206 4.58 -7.80 -4.57
C LEU A 206 4.95 -8.82 -3.47
N GLN A 207 5.55 -9.96 -3.86
CA GLN A 207 6.03 -10.95 -2.89
C GLN A 207 7.06 -10.35 -1.92
N GLY A 208 8.03 -9.61 -2.45
CA GLY A 208 9.02 -8.92 -1.65
C GLY A 208 8.40 -7.87 -0.73
N GLN A 209 7.45 -7.08 -1.23
CA GLN A 209 6.78 -6.05 -0.45
C GLN A 209 5.94 -6.65 0.70
N MET A 210 5.22 -7.74 0.45
CA MET A 210 4.49 -8.46 1.50
C MET A 210 5.42 -9.04 2.58
N LEU A 211 6.58 -9.56 2.17
CA LEU A 211 7.58 -10.07 3.11
C LEU A 211 8.20 -8.92 3.93
N LEU A 212 8.53 -7.80 3.30
CA LEU A 212 9.01 -6.60 4.01
C LEU A 212 7.98 -6.11 5.01
N ALA A 213 6.72 -5.97 4.61
CA ALA A 213 5.62 -5.55 5.48
C ALA A 213 5.50 -6.45 6.72
N LEU A 214 5.60 -7.76 6.55
CA LEU A 214 5.56 -8.71 7.65
C LEU A 214 6.78 -8.55 8.59
N ILE A 215 7.98 -8.45 8.04
CA ILE A 215 9.22 -8.31 8.84
C ILE A 215 9.21 -6.98 9.59
N VAL A 216 8.90 -5.86 8.92
CA VAL A 216 8.85 -4.52 9.53
C VAL A 216 7.77 -4.48 10.61
N GLY A 217 6.56 -4.99 10.33
CA GLY A 217 5.49 -5.09 11.32
C GLY A 217 5.91 -5.88 12.56
N LEU A 218 6.61 -7.00 12.38
CA LEU A 218 7.13 -7.80 13.50
C LEU A 218 8.23 -7.05 14.29
N LEU A 219 9.15 -6.38 13.62
CA LEU A 219 10.20 -5.58 14.26
C LEU A 219 9.58 -4.44 15.09
N VAL A 220 8.60 -3.74 14.53
CA VAL A 220 7.86 -2.68 15.23
C VAL A 220 7.12 -3.25 16.44
N PHE A 221 6.43 -4.40 16.28
CA PHE A 221 5.73 -5.05 17.40
C PHE A 221 6.67 -5.41 18.55
N VAL A 222 7.78 -6.07 18.24
CA VAL A 222 8.79 -6.46 19.23
C VAL A 222 9.40 -5.23 19.88
N GLY A 223 9.79 -4.23 19.09
CA GLY A 223 10.41 -3.00 19.59
C GLY A 223 9.49 -2.21 20.54
N LEU A 224 8.23 -1.99 20.13
CA LEU A 224 7.24 -1.29 20.96
C LEU A 224 6.89 -2.07 22.22
N THR A 225 6.82 -3.41 22.14
CA THR A 225 6.56 -4.29 23.30
C THR A 225 7.72 -4.24 24.28
N LEU A 226 8.98 -4.30 23.82
CA LEU A 226 10.18 -4.18 24.67
C LEU A 226 10.25 -2.81 25.36
N LEU A 227 9.88 -1.75 24.66
CA LEU A 227 9.80 -0.40 25.21
C LEU A 227 8.55 -0.20 26.09
N LYS A 228 7.68 -1.21 26.22
CA LYS A 228 6.42 -1.15 26.98
C LYS A 228 5.48 -0.03 26.53
N VAL A 229 5.46 0.24 25.25
CA VAL A 229 4.52 1.20 24.64
C VAL A 229 3.13 0.59 24.63
N LYS A 230 2.13 1.35 25.07
CA LYS A 230 0.72 0.93 24.98
C LYS A 230 0.29 0.81 23.53
N PHE A 231 -0.58 -0.16 23.24
CA PHE A 231 -1.15 -0.40 21.92
C PHE A 231 -0.10 -0.81 20.85
N ALA A 232 0.95 -1.52 21.31
CA ALA A 232 2.03 -1.97 20.43
C ALA A 232 1.51 -2.78 19.22
N LEU A 233 0.50 -3.63 19.42
CA LEU A 233 -0.11 -4.43 18.35
C LEU A 233 -0.80 -3.56 17.30
N VAL A 234 -1.54 -2.52 17.72
CA VAL A 234 -2.22 -1.57 16.81
C VAL A 234 -1.21 -0.89 15.91
N PHE A 235 -0.13 -0.35 16.48
CA PHE A 235 0.89 0.36 15.72
C PHE A 235 1.72 -0.56 14.84
N ALA A 236 1.96 -1.80 15.27
CA ALA A 236 2.65 -2.80 14.47
C ALA A 236 1.81 -3.21 13.23
N ILE A 237 0.51 -3.42 13.41
CA ILE A 237 -0.40 -3.71 12.30
C ILE A 237 -0.51 -2.51 11.36
N LEU A 238 -0.60 -1.30 11.91
CA LEU A 238 -0.61 -0.08 11.11
C LEU A 238 0.68 0.05 10.30
N ALA A 239 1.85 -0.21 10.90
CA ALA A 239 3.13 -0.22 10.20
C ALA A 239 3.13 -1.27 9.07
N MET A 240 2.72 -2.50 9.37
CA MET A 240 2.63 -3.59 8.38
C MET A 240 1.72 -3.24 7.21
N LEU A 241 0.56 -2.65 7.45
CA LEU A 241 -0.39 -2.28 6.40
C LEU A 241 0.11 -1.12 5.55
N LEU A 242 0.68 -0.08 6.19
CA LEU A 242 1.19 1.08 5.50
C LEU A 242 2.48 0.79 4.73
N GLU A 243 3.25 -0.21 5.15
CA GLU A 243 4.51 -0.66 4.52
C GLU A 243 4.32 -1.01 3.03
N ILE A 244 3.09 -1.36 2.61
CA ILE A 244 2.77 -1.63 1.21
C ILE A 244 3.08 -0.41 0.31
N VAL A 245 3.05 0.80 0.87
CA VAL A 245 3.46 2.04 0.18
C VAL A 245 4.90 2.39 0.57
N PRO A 246 5.90 2.10 -0.27
CA PRO A 246 7.31 2.34 0.08
C PRO A 246 7.57 3.79 0.47
N ILE A 247 8.47 4.02 1.40
CA ILE A 247 8.90 5.34 1.88
C ILE A 247 7.81 6.08 2.67
N ALA A 248 6.63 6.27 2.10
CA ALA A 248 5.54 7.01 2.74
C ALA A 248 4.92 6.24 3.91
N GLY A 249 4.76 4.93 3.74
CA GLY A 249 4.13 4.05 4.74
C GLY A 249 4.81 4.08 6.10
N PRO A 250 6.10 3.76 6.18
CA PRO A 250 6.83 3.79 7.45
C PRO A 250 6.80 5.15 8.15
N VAL A 251 6.89 6.25 7.39
CA VAL A 251 6.81 7.61 7.95
C VAL A 251 5.44 7.89 8.55
N LEU A 252 4.37 7.54 7.83
CA LEU A 252 3.00 7.73 8.30
C LEU A 252 2.69 6.85 9.52
N ALA A 253 3.22 5.63 9.57
CA ALA A 253 3.05 4.72 10.70
C ALA A 253 3.83 5.17 11.95
N ALA A 254 4.98 5.84 11.78
CA ALA A 254 5.81 6.34 12.87
C ALA A 254 5.10 7.40 13.69
N ILE A 255 4.38 8.32 13.04
CA ILE A 255 3.78 9.49 13.68
C ILE A 255 2.89 9.12 14.87
N PRO A 256 1.83 8.30 14.72
CA PRO A 256 0.95 7.97 15.83
C PRO A 256 1.65 7.16 16.95
N ALA A 257 2.60 6.29 16.58
CA ALA A 257 3.33 5.50 17.56
C ALA A 257 4.25 6.37 18.44
N ILE A 258 4.99 7.32 17.81
CA ILE A 258 5.87 8.26 18.51
C ILE A 258 5.05 9.20 19.40
N LEU A 259 3.95 9.74 18.90
CA LEU A 259 3.06 10.61 19.67
C LEU A 259 2.48 9.89 20.88
N MET A 260 2.00 8.65 20.70
CA MET A 260 1.46 7.86 21.82
C MET A 260 2.53 7.54 22.88
N ALA A 261 3.74 7.26 22.45
CA ALA A 261 4.86 7.04 23.36
C ALA A 261 5.25 8.33 24.09
N TYR A 262 5.28 9.46 23.39
CA TYR A 262 5.58 10.79 23.96
C TYR A 262 4.56 11.18 25.03
N ILE A 263 3.27 10.93 24.80
CA ILE A 263 2.21 11.19 25.79
C ILE A 263 2.38 10.32 27.03
N GLN A 264 2.86 9.07 26.90
CA GLN A 264 3.17 8.24 28.07
C GLN A 264 4.37 8.78 28.86
N SER A 265 5.42 9.18 28.16
CA SER A 265 6.57 9.90 28.72
C SER A 265 7.41 10.48 27.58
N PRO A 266 7.90 11.74 27.69
CA PRO A 266 8.76 12.36 26.68
C PRO A 266 10.01 11.53 26.35
N THR A 267 10.60 10.91 27.37
CA THR A 267 11.76 10.01 27.21
C THR A 267 11.41 8.76 26.40
N LEU A 268 10.21 8.20 26.61
CA LEU A 268 9.72 7.06 25.84
C LEU A 268 9.49 7.41 24.38
N GLY A 269 8.92 8.60 24.10
CA GLY A 269 8.77 9.13 22.75
C GLY A 269 10.10 9.22 22.01
N LEU A 270 11.14 9.70 22.68
CA LEU A 270 12.50 9.75 22.13
C LEU A 270 13.04 8.35 21.82
N TRP A 271 12.85 7.37 22.71
CA TRP A 271 13.28 6.00 22.47
C TRP A 271 12.54 5.34 21.32
N VAL A 272 11.25 5.60 21.17
CA VAL A 272 10.45 5.10 20.02
C VAL A 272 10.90 5.75 18.72
N LEU A 273 11.22 7.05 18.71
CA LEU A 273 11.78 7.72 17.56
C LEU A 273 13.13 7.09 17.15
N ILE A 274 14.04 6.88 18.09
CA ILE A 274 15.33 6.22 17.84
C ILE A 274 15.12 4.80 17.31
N MET A 275 14.27 4.03 17.95
CA MET A 275 13.90 2.67 17.49
C MET A 275 13.40 2.70 16.05
N TRP A 276 12.51 3.65 15.71
CA TRP A 276 11.96 3.76 14.36
C TRP A 276 13.02 4.09 13.33
N VAL A 277 13.91 5.04 13.66
CA VAL A 277 15.06 5.37 12.81
C VAL A 277 15.95 4.14 12.60
N VAL A 278 16.22 3.36 13.65
CA VAL A 278 17.02 2.13 13.55
C VAL A 278 16.34 1.10 12.64
N ILE A 279 15.03 0.85 12.84
CA ILE A 279 14.26 -0.06 11.98
C ILE A 279 14.34 0.42 10.53
N GLN A 280 14.15 1.71 10.26
CA GLN A 280 14.23 2.28 8.92
C GLN A 280 15.61 2.13 8.28
N GLN A 281 16.68 2.27 9.08
CA GLN A 281 18.05 2.04 8.58
C GLN A 281 18.28 0.55 8.26
N VAL A 282 17.81 -0.34 9.11
CA VAL A 282 17.88 -1.79 8.85
C VAL A 282 17.06 -2.15 7.60
N GLU A 283 15.88 -1.58 7.45
CA GLU A 283 15.03 -1.79 6.26
C GLU A 283 15.75 -1.33 4.99
N ASN A 284 16.18 -0.07 4.92
CA ASN A 284 16.75 0.50 3.70
C ASN A 284 18.10 -0.11 3.30
N HIS A 285 18.96 -0.47 4.28
CA HIS A 285 20.32 -0.92 4.01
C HIS A 285 20.47 -2.45 4.02
N LEU A 286 19.56 -3.17 4.69
CA LEU A 286 19.64 -4.62 4.82
C LEU A 286 18.43 -5.34 4.22
N LEU A 287 17.20 -5.01 4.65
CA LEU A 287 16.01 -5.77 4.26
C LEU A 287 15.64 -5.54 2.80
N VAL A 288 15.58 -4.30 2.35
CA VAL A 288 15.24 -3.97 0.95
C VAL A 288 16.22 -4.61 -0.03
N PRO A 289 17.56 -4.51 0.11
CA PRO A 289 18.51 -5.21 -0.76
C PRO A 289 18.39 -6.73 -0.70
N LEU A 290 18.11 -7.29 0.48
CA LEU A 290 18.01 -8.74 0.68
C LEU A 290 16.71 -9.30 0.07
N VAL A 291 15.60 -8.62 0.25
CA VAL A 291 14.25 -9.09 -0.12
C VAL A 291 13.90 -8.71 -1.55
N LEU A 292 14.08 -7.46 -1.93
CA LEU A 292 13.77 -6.98 -3.28
C LEU A 292 14.95 -7.13 -4.23
N GLY A 293 16.18 -7.23 -3.72
CA GLY A 293 17.39 -7.41 -4.50
C GLY A 293 17.55 -6.34 -5.57
N LYS A 294 18.03 -6.78 -6.75
CA LYS A 294 18.17 -5.91 -7.94
C LYS A 294 16.86 -5.82 -8.76
N THR A 295 15.75 -6.36 -8.25
CA THR A 295 14.51 -6.50 -9.02
C THR A 295 13.86 -5.18 -9.36
N THR A 296 13.95 -4.18 -8.51
CA THR A 296 13.37 -2.87 -8.80
C THR A 296 14.35 -1.91 -9.45
N GLY A 297 15.61 -1.91 -9.05
CA GLY A 297 16.68 -1.07 -9.67
C GLY A 297 16.36 0.41 -9.85
N MET A 298 15.19 0.86 -9.34
CA MET A 298 14.67 2.20 -9.56
C MET A 298 15.32 3.21 -8.63
N HIS A 299 15.58 4.39 -9.17
CA HIS A 299 16.01 5.51 -8.36
C HIS A 299 14.89 5.96 -7.41
N PRO A 300 15.16 6.29 -6.13
CA PRO A 300 14.14 6.69 -5.15
C PRO A 300 13.19 7.80 -5.63
N VAL A 301 13.69 8.73 -6.43
CA VAL A 301 12.88 9.81 -7.03
C VAL A 301 11.78 9.25 -7.95
N VAL A 302 12.09 8.20 -8.72
CA VAL A 302 11.10 7.56 -9.60
C VAL A 302 9.99 6.90 -8.78
N VAL A 303 10.35 6.26 -7.67
CA VAL A 303 9.38 5.66 -6.74
C VAL A 303 8.45 6.73 -6.15
N ILE A 304 9.01 7.85 -5.68
CA ILE A 304 8.21 8.97 -5.14
C ILE A 304 7.27 9.53 -6.20
N LEU A 305 7.78 9.79 -7.42
CA LEU A 305 6.96 10.30 -8.51
C LEU A 305 5.85 9.31 -8.90
N ALA A 306 6.15 8.01 -8.93
CA ALA A 306 5.17 6.98 -9.23
C ALA A 306 4.04 6.95 -8.17
N ILE A 307 4.38 7.08 -6.89
CA ILE A 307 3.41 7.17 -5.79
C ILE A 307 2.56 8.44 -5.92
N LEU A 308 3.17 9.60 -6.17
CA LEU A 308 2.45 10.87 -6.29
C LEU A 308 1.51 10.89 -7.51
N ILE A 309 1.99 10.43 -8.66
CA ILE A 309 1.17 10.33 -9.88
C ILE A 309 0.04 9.32 -9.66
N GLY A 310 0.36 8.16 -9.10
CA GLY A 310 -0.64 7.16 -8.79
C GLY A 310 -1.71 7.68 -7.83
N TRP A 311 -1.31 8.38 -6.77
CA TRP A 311 -2.23 9.02 -5.83
C TRP A 311 -3.18 10.00 -6.53
N GLN A 312 -2.64 10.82 -7.42
CA GLN A 312 -3.44 11.81 -8.16
C GLN A 312 -4.45 11.15 -9.12
N LEU A 313 -4.11 10.00 -9.69
CA LEU A 313 -4.95 9.30 -10.67
C LEU A 313 -6.05 8.45 -10.02
N ALA A 314 -5.74 7.74 -8.93
CA ALA A 314 -6.65 6.77 -8.32
C ALA A 314 -6.52 6.70 -6.77
N GLY A 315 -6.13 7.79 -6.12
CA GLY A 315 -6.01 7.86 -4.66
C GLY A 315 -5.03 6.84 -4.08
N ILE A 316 -5.39 6.27 -2.93
CA ILE A 316 -4.58 5.26 -2.22
C ILE A 316 -4.27 4.07 -3.14
N VAL A 317 -5.23 3.61 -3.90
CA VAL A 317 -5.12 2.49 -4.83
C VAL A 317 -4.10 2.78 -5.94
N GLY A 318 -4.14 3.99 -6.49
CA GLY A 318 -3.16 4.43 -7.47
C GLY A 318 -1.75 4.57 -6.90
N ALA A 319 -1.61 5.03 -5.66
CA ALA A 319 -0.32 5.07 -4.98
C ALA A 319 0.29 3.66 -4.80
N LEU A 320 -0.54 2.67 -4.45
CA LEU A 320 -0.13 1.26 -4.32
C LEU A 320 0.34 0.68 -5.66
N LEU A 321 -0.39 0.96 -6.74
CA LEU A 321 -0.07 0.47 -8.08
C LEU A 321 1.02 1.28 -8.79
N GLY A 322 1.30 2.49 -8.33
CA GLY A 322 2.26 3.39 -8.96
C GLY A 322 3.66 2.77 -9.08
N VAL A 323 4.13 2.13 -8.02
CA VAL A 323 5.46 1.48 -8.01
C VAL A 323 5.52 0.28 -8.95
N PRO A 324 4.60 -0.72 -8.89
CA PRO A 324 4.57 -1.81 -9.89
C PRO A 324 4.50 -1.29 -11.33
N VAL A 325 3.68 -0.29 -11.59
CA VAL A 325 3.56 0.29 -12.95
C VAL A 325 4.88 0.95 -13.38
N ALA A 326 5.53 1.69 -12.49
CA ALA A 326 6.82 2.30 -12.78
C ALA A 326 7.94 1.28 -13.03
N THR A 327 7.86 0.06 -12.45
CA THR A 327 8.86 -1.01 -12.72
C THR A 327 8.77 -1.55 -14.15
N ILE A 328 7.68 -1.27 -14.85
CA ILE A 328 7.43 -1.73 -16.22
C ILE A 328 8.10 -0.80 -17.24
N ILE A 329 8.15 0.49 -16.93
CA ILE A 329 8.72 1.53 -17.78
C ILE A 329 10.24 1.56 -17.65
#